data_dbe72d04f52425f0b409cd13a7c0bed1
#
_entry.id   dbe72d04f52425f0b409cd13a7c0bed1
#
_cell.length_a   1.000
_cell.length_b   1.000
_cell.length_c   1.000
_cell.angle_alpha   90.00
_cell.angle_beta   90.00
_cell.angle_gamma   90.00
#
_symmetry.space_group_name_H-M   'P 1'
#
loop_
_entity.id
_entity.type
_entity.pdbx_description
1 polymer ?
#
loop_
_entity_poly.entity_id
_entity_poly.type
_entity_poly.pdbx_seq_one_letter_code
_entity_poly.pdbx_strand_id
1 'polypeptide(L)'
;MKDDYYWFWINNITGIANIKLRYLFKVFDTPEDIYKASDKMFEGVMGIKPDDIYSIKESRKSEYIYREYSELDKKNIKFTYPGKYNYPERLMNIYDYPYIIYYKGSLPQSDVPSVAIVGARNCTEYGRSVAGRFAEDFADM
;
A
#
# COMPACT_ATOMS: atom_id res chain seq x y z
N MET A 1 -14.09 5.41 8.60
CA MET A 1 -13.90 4.04 9.18
C MET A 1 -14.28 2.93 8.20
N LYS A 2 -15.40 3.02 7.46
CA LYS A 2 -15.82 1.94 6.54
C LYS A 2 -14.88 1.81 5.34
N ASP A 3 -14.47 2.94 4.78
CA ASP A 3 -13.55 3.01 3.62
C ASP A 3 -12.17 2.46 3.94
N ASP A 4 -11.64 2.73 5.13
CA ASP A 4 -10.31 2.25 5.57
C ASP A 4 -10.23 0.72 5.53
N TYR A 5 -11.31 0.02 5.96
CA TYR A 5 -11.33 -1.44 5.89
C TYR A 5 -11.24 -1.96 4.46
N TYR A 6 -11.95 -1.37 3.50
CA TYR A 6 -11.92 -1.82 2.12
C TYR A 6 -10.56 -1.61 1.46
N TRP A 7 -9.88 -0.50 1.77
CA TRP A 7 -8.50 -0.28 1.35
C TRP A 7 -7.55 -1.31 1.94
N PHE A 8 -7.68 -1.60 3.23
CA PHE A 8 -6.89 -2.64 3.87
C PHE A 8 -7.17 -4.01 3.26
N TRP A 9 -8.44 -4.37 3.11
CA TRP A 9 -8.86 -5.64 2.55
C TRP A 9 -8.26 -5.88 1.17
N ILE A 10 -8.44 -4.95 0.23
CA ILE A 10 -8.00 -5.14 -1.16
C ILE A 10 -6.49 -5.31 -1.29
N ASN A 11 -5.72 -4.64 -0.45
CA ASN A 11 -4.26 -4.73 -0.45
C ASN A 11 -3.74 -6.04 0.18
N ASN A 12 -4.57 -6.75 0.92
CA ASN A 12 -4.22 -8.00 1.60
C ASN A 12 -4.79 -9.25 0.91
N ILE A 13 -5.31 -9.11 -0.32
CA ILE A 13 -5.77 -10.24 -1.12
C ILE A 13 -4.56 -10.94 -1.73
N THR A 14 -4.42 -12.22 -1.43
CA THR A 14 -3.34 -13.03 -2.01
C THR A 14 -3.41 -13.05 -3.54
N GLY A 15 -2.30 -12.72 -4.19
CA GLY A 15 -2.19 -12.71 -5.65
C GLY A 15 -2.66 -11.40 -6.31
N ILE A 16 -3.22 -10.46 -5.57
CA ILE A 16 -3.61 -9.14 -6.06
C ILE A 16 -2.57 -8.10 -5.60
N ALA A 17 -1.63 -7.78 -6.47
CA ALA A 17 -0.59 -6.78 -6.24
C ALA A 17 -0.89 -5.47 -7.01
N ASN A 18 -0.08 -4.44 -6.83
CA ASN A 18 -0.28 -3.09 -7.38
C ASN A 18 -0.68 -3.06 -8.85
N ILE A 19 -0.06 -3.87 -9.71
CA ILE A 19 -0.37 -3.91 -11.14
C ILE A 19 -1.83 -4.33 -11.37
N LYS A 20 -2.31 -5.35 -10.65
CA LYS A 20 -3.70 -5.81 -10.74
C LYS A 20 -4.67 -4.80 -10.13
N LEU A 21 -4.29 -4.17 -9.01
CA LEU A 21 -5.07 -3.08 -8.43
C LEU A 21 -5.26 -1.93 -9.42
N ARG A 22 -4.21 -1.58 -10.17
CA ARG A 22 -4.31 -0.55 -11.20
C ARG A 22 -5.33 -0.91 -12.30
N TYR A 23 -5.39 -2.17 -12.71
CA TYR A 23 -6.39 -2.60 -13.68
C TYR A 23 -7.80 -2.60 -13.10
N LEU A 24 -7.96 -3.02 -11.86
CA LEU A 24 -9.24 -2.95 -11.16
C LEU A 24 -9.74 -1.52 -11.01
N PHE A 25 -8.87 -0.58 -10.61
CA PHE A 25 -9.24 0.84 -10.49
C PHE A 25 -9.42 1.59 -11.82
N LYS A 26 -9.23 0.96 -12.97
CA LYS A 26 -9.71 1.48 -14.25
C LYS A 26 -11.17 1.19 -14.51
N VAL A 27 -11.77 0.26 -13.80
CA VAL A 27 -13.14 -0.23 -13.97
C VAL A 27 -14.01 0.10 -12.77
N PHE A 28 -13.43 0.12 -11.58
CA PHE A 28 -14.11 0.39 -10.33
C PHE A 28 -13.58 1.67 -9.70
N ASP A 29 -14.45 2.51 -9.18
CA ASP A 29 -14.06 3.79 -8.58
C ASP A 29 -13.47 3.62 -7.17
N THR A 30 -13.97 2.66 -6.41
CA THR A 30 -13.56 2.46 -5.01
C THR A 30 -13.28 0.99 -4.68
N PRO A 31 -12.46 0.72 -3.64
CA PRO A 31 -12.32 -0.64 -3.13
C PRO A 31 -13.64 -1.26 -2.63
N GLU A 32 -14.58 -0.43 -2.17
CA GLU A 32 -15.90 -0.90 -1.77
C GLU A 32 -16.69 -1.44 -2.95
N ASP A 33 -16.59 -0.82 -4.12
CA ASP A 33 -17.23 -1.29 -5.36
C ASP A 33 -16.67 -2.65 -5.75
N ILE A 34 -15.34 -2.83 -5.67
CA ILE A 34 -14.69 -4.12 -5.91
C ILE A 34 -15.17 -5.17 -4.90
N TYR A 35 -15.32 -4.78 -3.63
CA TYR A 35 -15.80 -5.68 -2.58
C TYR A 35 -17.24 -6.17 -2.84
N LYS A 36 -18.09 -5.31 -3.40
CA LYS A 36 -19.51 -5.61 -3.66
C LYS A 36 -19.76 -6.20 -5.05
N ALA A 37 -18.79 -6.12 -5.96
CA ALA A 37 -18.93 -6.56 -7.34
C ALA A 37 -19.26 -8.05 -7.44
N SER A 38 -20.11 -8.43 -8.37
CA SER A 38 -20.34 -9.83 -8.74
C SER A 38 -19.15 -10.37 -9.55
N ASP A 39 -18.96 -11.69 -9.53
CA ASP A 39 -17.87 -12.35 -10.26
C ASP A 39 -17.87 -11.94 -11.76
N LYS A 40 -19.06 -11.79 -12.35
CA LYS A 40 -19.25 -11.38 -13.75
C LYS A 40 -18.68 -9.99 -14.07
N MET A 41 -18.65 -9.08 -13.11
CA MET A 41 -18.09 -7.73 -13.31
C MET A 41 -16.58 -7.70 -13.46
N PHE A 42 -15.90 -8.76 -13.08
CA PHE A 42 -14.45 -8.92 -13.26
C PHE A 42 -14.10 -9.55 -14.62
N GLU A 43 -15.08 -10.17 -15.30
CA GLU A 43 -14.88 -10.76 -16.61
C GLU A 43 -14.50 -9.67 -17.62
N GLY A 44 -13.37 -9.88 -18.32
CA GLY A 44 -12.85 -8.91 -19.29
C GLY A 44 -11.99 -7.79 -18.67
N VAL A 45 -11.84 -7.71 -17.35
CA VAL A 45 -10.88 -6.77 -16.75
C VAL A 45 -9.45 -7.22 -17.09
N MET A 46 -8.73 -6.36 -17.80
CA MET A 46 -7.37 -6.68 -18.25
C MET A 46 -6.48 -7.08 -17.06
N GLY A 47 -5.74 -8.17 -17.21
CA GLY A 47 -4.79 -8.65 -16.19
C GLY A 47 -5.43 -9.37 -15.00
N ILE A 48 -6.75 -9.52 -14.97
CA ILE A 48 -7.48 -10.29 -13.94
C ILE A 48 -7.85 -11.66 -14.53
N LYS A 49 -7.41 -12.70 -13.86
CA LYS A 49 -7.61 -14.11 -14.25
C LYS A 49 -8.71 -14.75 -13.38
N PRO A 50 -9.26 -15.92 -13.78
CA PRO A 50 -10.24 -16.66 -12.96
C PRO A 50 -9.77 -16.92 -11.52
N ASP A 51 -8.49 -17.25 -11.32
CA ASP A 51 -7.90 -17.48 -9.99
C ASP A 51 -7.90 -16.18 -9.15
N ASP A 52 -7.74 -15.02 -9.78
CA ASP A 52 -7.80 -13.73 -9.10
C ASP A 52 -9.22 -13.41 -8.63
N ILE A 53 -10.21 -13.70 -9.49
CA ILE A 53 -11.64 -13.54 -9.15
C ILE A 53 -11.98 -14.44 -7.96
N TYR A 54 -11.51 -15.69 -7.98
CA TYR A 54 -11.68 -16.61 -6.88
C TYR A 54 -11.03 -16.08 -5.59
N SER A 55 -9.79 -15.56 -5.66
CA SER A 55 -9.09 -14.95 -4.52
C SER A 55 -9.85 -13.74 -3.96
N ILE A 56 -10.34 -12.87 -4.83
CA ILE A 56 -11.16 -11.70 -4.43
C ILE A 56 -12.43 -12.17 -3.70
N LYS A 57 -13.12 -13.16 -4.24
CA LYS A 57 -14.35 -13.69 -3.67
C LYS A 57 -14.14 -14.31 -2.28
N GLU A 58 -13.15 -15.19 -2.17
CA GLU A 58 -12.85 -15.85 -0.90
C GLU A 58 -12.33 -14.88 0.17
N SER A 59 -11.56 -13.85 -0.25
CA SER A 59 -11.05 -12.84 0.68
C SER A 59 -12.14 -12.04 1.40
N ARG A 60 -13.33 -11.92 0.82
CA ARG A 60 -14.49 -11.24 1.44
C ARG A 60 -14.97 -11.93 2.71
N LYS A 61 -14.71 -13.23 2.85
CA LYS A 61 -15.08 -14.06 4.02
C LYS A 61 -13.89 -14.31 4.94
N SER A 62 -12.75 -13.70 4.65
CA SER A 62 -11.50 -13.97 5.38
C SER A 62 -11.53 -13.36 6.77
N GLU A 63 -11.75 -14.18 7.77
CA GLU A 63 -11.59 -13.82 9.18
C GLU A 63 -10.15 -13.36 9.50
N TYR A 64 -9.18 -13.90 8.77
CA TYR A 64 -7.78 -13.50 8.91
C TYR A 64 -7.58 -12.01 8.55
N ILE A 65 -8.07 -11.57 7.40
CA ILE A 65 -7.95 -10.15 6.98
C ILE A 65 -8.64 -9.24 7.98
N TYR A 66 -9.84 -9.62 8.45
CA TYR A 66 -10.57 -8.84 9.44
C TYR A 66 -9.81 -8.74 10.77
N ARG A 67 -9.25 -9.86 11.24
CA ARG A 67 -8.45 -9.90 12.46
C ARG A 67 -7.20 -9.03 12.35
N GLU A 68 -6.43 -9.15 11.26
CA GLU A 68 -5.23 -8.33 11.05
C GLU A 68 -5.57 -6.84 10.99
N TYR A 69 -6.69 -6.47 10.37
CA TYR A 69 -7.17 -5.09 10.39
C TYR A 69 -7.44 -4.59 11.82
N SER A 70 -8.11 -5.41 12.64
CA SER A 70 -8.43 -5.05 14.02
C SER A 70 -7.21 -5.00 14.95
N GLU A 71 -6.10 -5.65 14.57
CA GLU A 71 -4.84 -5.64 15.32
C GLU A 71 -3.96 -4.42 15.02
N LEU A 72 -4.24 -3.65 13.96
CA LEU A 72 -3.41 -2.50 13.57
C LEU A 72 -3.28 -1.47 14.70
N ASP A 73 -4.38 -1.12 15.32
CA ASP A 73 -4.41 -0.14 16.41
C ASP A 73 -3.61 -0.64 17.63
N LYS A 74 -3.74 -1.91 17.98
CA LYS A 74 -2.99 -2.53 19.09
C LYS A 74 -1.48 -2.55 18.82
N LYS A 75 -1.09 -2.72 17.55
CA LYS A 75 0.31 -2.70 17.10
C LYS A 75 0.84 -1.29 16.88
N ASN A 76 0.01 -0.25 17.10
CA ASN A 76 0.30 1.15 16.78
C ASN A 76 0.75 1.32 15.32
N ILE A 77 0.11 0.62 14.40
CA ILE A 77 0.33 0.71 12.96
C ILE A 77 -0.82 1.48 12.35
N LYS A 78 -0.48 2.55 11.65
CA LYS A 78 -1.39 3.34 10.84
C LYS A 78 -1.18 3.02 9.37
N PHE A 79 -2.14 3.39 8.52
CA PHE A 79 -1.95 3.33 7.08
C PHE A 79 -2.64 4.48 6.36
N THR A 80 -2.16 4.72 5.17
CA THR A 80 -2.71 5.71 4.25
C THR A 80 -2.79 5.14 2.84
N TYR A 81 -3.59 5.79 1.99
CA TYR A 81 -3.87 5.39 0.61
C TYR A 81 -4.14 6.63 -0.26
N PRO A 82 -4.08 6.54 -1.59
CA PRO A 82 -4.36 7.67 -2.48
C PRO A 82 -5.73 8.30 -2.19
N GLY A 83 -5.76 9.62 -2.07
CA GLY A 83 -6.95 10.39 -1.69
C GLY A 83 -7.15 10.61 -0.20
N LYS A 84 -6.41 9.92 0.67
CA LYS A 84 -6.40 10.23 2.10
C LYS A 84 -5.49 11.44 2.37
N TYR A 85 -5.90 12.33 3.25
CA TYR A 85 -5.25 13.63 3.50
C TYR A 85 -3.74 13.59 3.79
N ASN A 86 -3.25 12.46 4.29
CA ASN A 86 -1.84 12.26 4.67
C ASN A 86 -1.10 11.30 3.72
N TYR A 87 -1.67 10.97 2.57
CA TYR A 87 -0.95 10.18 1.58
C TYR A 87 0.11 11.05 0.89
N PRO A 88 1.37 10.60 0.79
CA PRO A 88 2.42 11.39 0.14
C PRO A 88 2.17 11.47 -1.38
N GLU A 89 1.56 12.57 -1.84
CA GLU A 89 1.15 12.75 -3.24
C GLU A 89 2.31 12.60 -4.24
N ARG A 90 3.55 12.94 -3.82
CA ARG A 90 4.74 12.75 -4.66
C ARG A 90 4.93 11.31 -5.12
N LEU A 91 4.44 10.32 -4.36
CA LEU A 91 4.50 8.90 -4.75
C LEU A 91 3.60 8.59 -5.94
N MET A 92 2.53 9.34 -6.18
CA MET A 92 1.65 9.14 -7.33
C MET A 92 2.35 9.42 -8.67
N ASN A 93 3.50 10.09 -8.64
CA ASN A 93 4.30 10.37 -9.84
C ASN A 93 5.12 9.16 -10.30
N ILE A 94 5.26 8.12 -9.50
CA ILE A 94 5.97 6.90 -9.92
C ILE A 94 5.00 5.92 -10.58
N TYR A 95 5.51 5.16 -11.56
CA TYR A 95 4.68 4.24 -12.35
C TYR A 95 3.94 3.20 -11.50
N ASP A 96 4.60 2.65 -10.48
CA ASP A 96 4.05 1.61 -9.61
C ASP A 96 3.94 2.11 -8.16
N TYR A 97 3.19 3.20 -7.99
CA TYR A 97 2.98 3.75 -6.66
C TYR A 97 2.19 2.81 -5.75
N PRO A 98 2.51 2.76 -4.45
CA PRO A 98 1.82 1.89 -3.51
C PRO A 98 0.40 2.39 -3.24
N TYR A 99 -0.58 1.50 -3.36
CA TYR A 99 -1.97 1.81 -2.96
C TYR A 99 -2.18 1.83 -1.46
N ILE A 100 -1.27 1.24 -0.69
CA ILE A 100 -1.27 1.36 0.77
C ILE A 100 0.15 1.57 1.27
N ILE A 101 0.29 2.43 2.28
CA ILE A 101 1.53 2.66 3.03
C ILE A 101 1.22 2.45 4.50
N TYR A 102 1.87 1.47 5.12
CA TYR A 102 1.83 1.27 6.56
C TYR A 102 2.95 2.05 7.23
N TYR A 103 2.65 2.70 8.36
CA TYR A 103 3.63 3.50 9.07
C TYR A 103 3.39 3.50 10.59
N LYS A 104 4.43 3.82 11.35
CA LYS A 104 4.36 4.15 12.76
C LYS A 104 4.78 5.61 12.96
N GLY A 105 4.20 6.28 13.95
CA GLY A 105 4.46 7.70 14.18
C GLY A 105 3.66 8.59 13.21
N SER A 106 4.36 9.46 12.48
CA SER A 106 3.81 10.40 11.50
C SER A 106 4.56 10.30 10.16
N LEU A 107 3.84 10.53 9.08
CA LEU A 107 4.46 10.70 7.76
C LEU A 107 4.95 12.15 7.62
N PRO A 108 6.08 12.38 6.93
CA PRO A 108 6.55 13.74 6.64
C PRO A 108 5.53 14.47 5.77
N GLN A 109 5.47 15.78 5.93
CA GLN A 109 4.67 16.64 5.05
C GLN A 109 5.28 16.67 3.65
N SER A 110 4.46 16.93 2.64
CA SER A 110 4.88 16.85 1.23
C SER A 110 5.87 17.94 0.81
N ASP A 111 5.95 19.03 1.56
CA ASP A 111 6.84 20.18 1.33
C ASP A 111 8.22 20.03 2.01
N VAL A 112 8.38 19.05 2.89
CA VAL A 112 9.68 18.79 3.54
C VAL A 112 10.67 18.23 2.51
N PRO A 113 11.88 18.84 2.41
CA PRO A 113 12.95 18.27 1.57
C PRO A 113 13.27 16.84 2.00
N SER A 114 13.53 15.98 1.03
CA SER A 114 13.87 14.58 1.29
C SER A 114 15.10 14.17 0.53
N VAL A 115 15.95 13.37 1.17
CA VAL A 115 17.17 12.80 0.60
C VAL A 115 17.07 11.29 0.65
N ALA A 116 17.36 10.63 -0.48
CA ALA A 116 17.44 9.18 -0.53
C ALA A 116 18.90 8.72 -0.43
N ILE A 117 19.19 7.87 0.54
CA ILE A 117 20.50 7.21 0.66
C ILE A 117 20.32 5.78 0.16
N VAL A 118 21.00 5.44 -0.94
CA VAL A 118 20.88 4.14 -1.59
C VAL A 118 22.23 3.44 -1.66
N GLY A 119 22.22 2.09 -1.65
CA GLY A 119 23.42 1.29 -1.71
C GLY A 119 23.16 -0.20 -1.92
N ALA A 120 24.21 -0.99 -1.97
CA ALA A 120 24.11 -2.44 -2.11
C ALA A 120 23.48 -3.08 -0.86
N ARG A 121 22.72 -4.19 -1.04
CA ARG A 121 22.16 -4.98 0.08
C ARG A 121 23.26 -5.48 1.04
N ASN A 122 24.38 -5.93 0.48
CA ASN A 122 25.57 -6.34 1.21
C ASN A 122 26.59 -5.21 1.11
N CYS A 123 26.40 -4.15 1.87
CA CYS A 123 27.33 -3.04 1.93
C CYS A 123 28.51 -3.36 2.84
N THR A 124 29.66 -2.71 2.60
CA THR A 124 30.82 -2.74 3.50
C THR A 124 30.51 -2.00 4.82
N GLU A 125 31.29 -2.26 5.87
CA GLU A 125 31.16 -1.50 7.13
C GLU A 125 31.40 0.00 6.91
N TYR A 126 32.36 0.35 6.05
CA TYR A 126 32.57 1.74 5.64
C TYR A 126 31.32 2.36 5.02
N GLY A 127 30.70 1.68 4.05
CA GLY A 127 29.48 2.16 3.42
C GLY A 127 28.33 2.34 4.42
N ARG A 128 28.18 1.42 5.38
CA ARG A 128 27.19 1.53 6.45
C ARG A 128 27.45 2.73 7.36
N SER A 129 28.70 2.90 7.79
CA SER A 129 29.10 4.02 8.65
C SER A 129 28.87 5.38 7.97
N VAL A 130 29.26 5.50 6.70
CA VAL A 130 29.08 6.74 5.91
C VAL A 130 27.59 7.04 5.72
N ALA A 131 26.79 6.03 5.36
CA ALA A 131 25.35 6.21 5.21
C ALA A 131 24.66 6.66 6.51
N GLY A 132 25.08 6.08 7.66
CA GLY A 132 24.58 6.48 8.98
C GLY A 132 24.91 7.94 9.29
N ARG A 133 26.16 8.35 9.10
CA ARG A 133 26.58 9.75 9.33
C ARG A 133 25.81 10.74 8.44
N PHE A 134 25.67 10.45 7.15
CA PHE A 134 24.85 11.32 6.27
C PHE A 134 23.39 11.37 6.72
N ALA A 135 22.82 10.25 7.17
CA ALA A 135 21.44 10.26 7.65
C ALA A 135 21.28 11.12 8.90
N GLU A 136 22.24 11.08 9.84
CA GLU A 136 22.27 11.93 11.03
C GLU A 136 22.42 13.41 10.64
N ASP A 137 23.44 13.73 9.83
CA ASP A 137 23.70 15.11 9.39
C ASP A 137 22.48 15.75 8.68
N PHE A 138 21.78 14.99 7.81
CA PHE A 138 20.57 15.48 7.13
C PHE A 138 19.33 15.54 8.01
N ALA A 139 19.26 14.75 9.08
CA ALA A 139 18.13 14.81 10.01
C ALA A 139 18.21 16.02 10.96
N ASP A 140 19.41 16.55 11.18
CA ASP A 140 19.67 17.69 12.06
C ASP A 140 19.58 19.05 11.32
N MET A 141 19.39 19.03 10.00
CA MET A 141 19.23 20.24 9.16
C MET A 141 17.77 20.72 9.09
#